data_e768b62c1cb0e90e319f0750c83ef93a
#
_entry.id   e768b62c1cb0e90e319f0750c83ef93a
#
_cell.length_a   1.000
_cell.length_b   1.000
_cell.length_c   1.000
_cell.angle_alpha   90.00
_cell.angle_beta   90.00
_cell.angle_gamma   90.00
#
_symmetry.space_group_name_H-M   'P 1'
#
loop_
_entity.id
_entity.type
_entity.pdbx_description
1 polymer ?
#
loop_
_entity_poly.entity_id
_entity_poly.type
_entity_poly.pdbx_seq_one_letter_code
_entity_poly.pdbx_strand_id
1 'polypeptide(L)'
;MTALTKRRTRVIVVAAVAVAAVAVVAVGWLVLSPQAAPAAAAVDMRGNSVVLDPDVTPVPEAEAVADIGARFEAPSVSLDVPLGELSEVEGQITPPGFTSAYLVRNRGVMPAEAAEGTVYVVMHSLRNGGVGPGNALFDIADGSSRVAVGDTISVSGVDYRVESQEVIGKKELPTREDVWSSTPDRLVVITCLQSPDGKPSTSNFVLIAQRTQQ
;
A
#
# COMPACT_ATOMS: atom_id res chain seq x y z
N MET A 1 -10.66 -26.19 72.17
CA MET A 1 -11.30 -25.23 71.25
C MET A 1 -10.31 -24.33 70.46
N THR A 2 -8.98 -24.48 70.58
CA THR A 2 -8.01 -23.53 70.05
C THR A 2 -7.37 -23.90 68.69
N ALA A 3 -7.54 -25.12 68.20
CA ALA A 3 -6.88 -25.58 66.96
C ALA A 3 -7.70 -25.28 65.68
N LEU A 4 -9.02 -25.19 65.75
CA LEU A 4 -9.86 -24.92 64.57
C LEU A 4 -9.77 -23.45 64.10
N THR A 5 -9.57 -22.51 65.01
CA THR A 5 -9.51 -21.07 64.72
C THR A 5 -8.22 -20.70 63.95
N LYS A 6 -7.09 -21.32 64.31
CA LYS A 6 -5.79 -21.07 63.63
C LYS A 6 -5.78 -21.59 62.18
N ARG A 7 -6.51 -22.67 61.89
CA ARG A 7 -6.54 -23.22 60.51
C ARG A 7 -7.39 -22.38 59.56
N ARG A 8 -8.51 -21.81 60.07
CA ARG A 8 -9.40 -20.91 59.28
C ARG A 8 -8.68 -19.59 58.95
N THR A 9 -7.93 -19.01 59.87
CA THR A 9 -7.21 -17.77 59.67
C THR A 9 -6.10 -17.95 58.62
N ARG A 10 -5.39 -19.09 58.62
CA ARG A 10 -4.35 -19.37 57.57
C ARG A 10 -4.93 -19.57 56.18
N VAL A 11 -6.10 -20.20 56.07
CA VAL A 11 -6.76 -20.39 54.75
C VAL A 11 -7.23 -19.05 54.19
N ILE A 12 -7.79 -18.17 55.04
CA ILE A 12 -8.24 -16.84 54.61
C ILE A 12 -7.05 -15.95 54.15
N VAL A 13 -5.91 -15.98 54.87
CA VAL A 13 -4.72 -15.20 54.49
C VAL A 13 -4.12 -15.71 53.18
N VAL A 14 -4.05 -17.02 52.95
CA VAL A 14 -3.57 -17.60 51.68
C VAL A 14 -4.46 -17.27 50.54
N ALA A 15 -5.80 -17.31 50.71
CA ALA A 15 -6.73 -16.91 49.68
C ALA A 15 -6.65 -15.42 49.34
N ALA A 16 -6.48 -14.55 50.34
CA ALA A 16 -6.35 -13.11 50.11
C ALA A 16 -5.05 -12.75 49.35
N VAL A 17 -3.93 -13.42 49.65
CA VAL A 17 -2.65 -13.23 48.97
C VAL A 17 -2.74 -13.75 47.50
N ALA A 18 -3.39 -14.87 47.28
CA ALA A 18 -3.57 -15.39 45.91
C ALA A 18 -4.45 -14.47 45.04
N VAL A 19 -5.54 -13.91 45.58
CA VAL A 19 -6.37 -12.93 44.88
C VAL A 19 -5.62 -11.64 44.57
N ALA A 20 -4.79 -11.12 45.49
CA ALA A 20 -3.99 -9.95 45.28
C ALA A 20 -2.89 -10.18 44.20
N ALA A 21 -2.25 -11.35 44.18
CA ALA A 21 -1.27 -11.72 43.16
C ALA A 21 -1.89 -11.82 41.77
N VAL A 22 -3.08 -12.40 41.63
CA VAL A 22 -3.81 -12.47 40.35
C VAL A 22 -4.22 -11.08 39.87
N ALA A 23 -4.66 -10.19 40.77
CA ALA A 23 -5.01 -8.81 40.42
C ALA A 23 -3.79 -8.01 39.95
N VAL A 24 -2.63 -8.17 40.58
CA VAL A 24 -1.39 -7.49 40.16
C VAL A 24 -0.90 -7.99 38.79
N VAL A 25 -1.01 -9.30 38.51
CA VAL A 25 -0.66 -9.86 37.20
C VAL A 25 -1.63 -9.37 36.12
N ALA A 26 -2.95 -9.34 36.40
CA ALA A 26 -3.94 -8.85 35.43
C ALA A 26 -3.78 -7.36 35.13
N VAL A 27 -3.48 -6.52 36.13
CA VAL A 27 -3.20 -5.10 35.94
C VAL A 27 -1.87 -4.91 35.19
N GLY A 28 -0.84 -5.70 35.49
CA GLY A 28 0.44 -5.68 34.81
C GLY A 28 0.30 -6.05 33.31
N TRP A 29 -0.57 -7.00 32.97
CA TRP A 29 -0.86 -7.36 31.58
C TRP A 29 -1.61 -6.26 30.84
N LEU A 30 -2.54 -5.55 31.50
CA LEU A 30 -3.26 -4.42 30.93
C LEU A 30 -2.38 -3.21 30.67
N VAL A 31 -1.33 -2.99 31.47
CA VAL A 31 -0.42 -1.86 31.32
C VAL A 31 0.74 -2.17 30.35
N LEU A 32 1.10 -3.45 30.20
CA LEU A 32 2.16 -3.92 29.29
C LEU A 32 1.67 -4.38 27.91
N SER A 33 0.36 -4.41 27.70
CA SER A 33 -0.16 -4.62 26.33
C SER A 33 0.27 -3.42 25.49
N PRO A 34 1.07 -3.60 24.42
CA PRO A 34 1.37 -2.51 23.53
C PRO A 34 0.04 -1.99 22.99
N GLN A 35 -0.34 -0.79 23.44
CA GLN A 35 -1.44 -0.07 22.82
C GLN A 35 -1.05 0.11 21.38
N ALA A 36 -1.76 -0.53 20.45
CA ALA A 36 -1.61 -0.24 19.04
C ALA A 36 -1.71 1.28 18.89
N ALA A 37 -0.64 1.90 18.44
CA ALA A 37 -0.67 3.32 18.13
C ALA A 37 -1.89 3.56 17.21
N PRO A 38 -2.71 4.61 17.44
CA PRO A 38 -3.80 4.90 16.53
C PRO A 38 -3.21 4.95 15.13
N ALA A 39 -3.79 4.17 14.21
CA ALA A 39 -3.39 4.19 12.82
C ALA A 39 -3.36 5.65 12.39
N ALA A 40 -2.21 6.15 11.93
CA ALA A 40 -2.10 7.51 11.46
C ALA A 40 -3.22 7.74 10.46
N ALA A 41 -4.00 8.81 10.64
CA ALA A 41 -5.10 9.12 9.73
C ALA A 41 -4.55 9.12 8.31
N ALA A 42 -5.13 8.30 7.44
CA ALA A 42 -4.72 8.24 6.05
C ALA A 42 -4.93 9.61 5.42
N VAL A 43 -3.88 10.19 4.86
CA VAL A 43 -3.92 11.52 4.23
C VAL A 43 -3.53 11.42 2.75
N ASP A 44 -4.12 12.28 1.95
CA ASP A 44 -3.76 12.45 0.53
C ASP A 44 -2.47 13.30 0.37
N MET A 45 -2.02 13.50 -0.86
CA MET A 45 -0.82 14.31 -1.16
C MET A 45 -0.94 15.79 -0.77
N ARG A 46 -2.14 16.27 -0.45
CA ARG A 46 -2.42 17.64 0.03
C ARG A 46 -2.61 17.70 1.54
N GLY A 47 -2.48 16.56 2.26
CA GLY A 47 -2.69 16.48 3.70
C GLY A 47 -4.15 16.38 4.13
N ASN A 48 -5.11 16.19 3.21
CA ASN A 48 -6.51 16.00 3.55
C ASN A 48 -6.77 14.57 4.00
N SER A 49 -7.64 14.36 4.98
CA SER A 49 -8.04 13.02 5.42
C SER A 49 -8.72 12.26 4.29
N VAL A 50 -8.30 11.01 4.09
CA VAL A 50 -8.88 10.09 3.11
C VAL A 50 -9.78 9.09 3.83
N VAL A 51 -10.99 8.90 3.31
CA VAL A 51 -11.89 7.83 3.73
C VAL A 51 -11.68 6.65 2.78
N LEU A 52 -11.23 5.53 3.33
CA LEU A 52 -11.06 4.28 2.57
C LEU A 52 -12.42 3.75 2.13
N ASP A 53 -12.47 3.26 0.90
CA ASP A 53 -13.58 2.40 0.48
C ASP A 53 -13.51 1.08 1.28
N PRO A 54 -14.66 0.47 1.66
CA PRO A 54 -14.68 -0.74 2.47
C PRO A 54 -13.89 -1.91 1.86
N ASP A 55 -13.79 -1.94 0.54
CA ASP A 55 -13.14 -3.01 -0.22
C ASP A 55 -11.63 -2.78 -0.45
N VAL A 56 -11.06 -1.73 0.13
CA VAL A 56 -9.65 -1.31 -0.09
C VAL A 56 -8.90 -1.31 1.25
N THR A 57 -8.99 -2.40 2.00
CA THR A 57 -8.26 -2.54 3.26
C THR A 57 -6.94 -3.26 3.00
N PRO A 58 -5.79 -2.63 3.29
CA PRO A 58 -4.50 -3.29 3.23
C PRO A 58 -4.47 -4.49 4.17
N VAL A 59 -3.89 -5.60 3.71
CA VAL A 59 -3.75 -6.82 4.50
C VAL A 59 -2.33 -6.92 5.07
N PRO A 60 -2.16 -7.35 6.34
CA PRO A 60 -0.83 -7.46 6.97
C PRO A 60 0.13 -8.36 6.18
N GLU A 61 -0.38 -9.41 5.54
CA GLU A 61 0.39 -10.38 4.76
C GLU A 61 1.06 -9.76 3.52
N ALA A 62 0.62 -8.57 3.09
CA ALA A 62 1.29 -7.83 2.02
C ALA A 62 2.64 -7.26 2.45
N GLU A 63 2.94 -7.23 3.75
CA GLU A 63 4.21 -6.74 4.33
C GLU A 63 4.65 -5.41 3.71
N ALA A 64 3.70 -4.49 3.57
CA ALA A 64 3.90 -3.25 2.84
C ALA A 64 4.76 -2.25 3.63
N VAL A 65 5.71 -1.62 2.92
CA VAL A 65 6.55 -0.53 3.42
C VAL A 65 6.29 0.70 2.57
N ALA A 66 5.93 1.82 3.19
CA ALA A 66 5.51 3.03 2.47
C ALA A 66 6.67 3.83 1.83
N ASP A 67 7.89 3.66 2.33
CA ASP A 67 9.08 4.34 1.84
C ASP A 67 10.31 3.45 2.10
N ILE A 68 10.99 3.06 1.02
CA ILE A 68 12.24 2.27 1.06
C ILE A 68 13.49 3.14 0.85
N GLY A 69 13.37 4.47 0.95
CA GLY A 69 14.44 5.42 0.71
C GLY A 69 14.73 5.68 -0.77
N ALA A 70 13.81 5.30 -1.67
CA ALA A 70 13.88 5.50 -3.11
C ALA A 70 12.71 6.35 -3.61
N ARG A 71 12.74 6.74 -4.89
CA ARG A 71 11.74 7.64 -5.50
C ARG A 71 11.08 7.00 -6.72
N PHE A 72 9.83 7.38 -6.94
CA PHE A 72 9.14 7.27 -8.22
C PHE A 72 8.94 8.68 -8.78
N GLU A 73 9.42 8.90 -9.99
CA GLU A 73 9.43 10.22 -10.62
C GLU A 73 8.82 10.14 -12.02
N ALA A 74 7.92 11.07 -12.34
CA ALA A 74 7.40 11.33 -13.69
C ALA A 74 7.43 12.84 -13.93
N PRO A 75 8.58 13.37 -14.40
CA PRO A 75 8.83 14.81 -14.48
C PRO A 75 7.86 15.56 -15.37
N SER A 76 7.39 14.96 -16.47
CA SER A 76 6.43 15.58 -17.40
C SER A 76 5.11 15.98 -16.74
N VAL A 77 4.73 15.32 -15.64
CA VAL A 77 3.53 15.61 -14.85
C VAL A 77 3.85 16.14 -13.45
N SER A 78 5.10 16.52 -13.20
CA SER A 78 5.60 17.03 -11.91
C SER A 78 5.30 16.08 -10.74
N LEU A 79 5.35 14.77 -10.97
CA LEU A 79 5.20 13.75 -9.95
C LEU A 79 6.58 13.31 -9.46
N ASP A 80 6.80 13.43 -8.15
CA ASP A 80 7.96 12.95 -7.42
C ASP A 80 7.51 12.52 -6.03
N VAL A 81 7.44 11.20 -5.78
CA VAL A 81 6.89 10.63 -4.55
C VAL A 81 7.81 9.54 -3.99
N PRO A 82 7.72 9.26 -2.67
CA PRO A 82 8.39 8.11 -2.09
C PRO A 82 8.02 6.82 -2.83
N LEU A 83 9.00 5.95 -2.99
CA LEU A 83 8.80 4.60 -3.48
C LEU A 83 8.75 3.65 -2.28
N GLY A 84 7.66 2.96 -2.14
CA GLY A 84 7.48 1.86 -1.19
C GLY A 84 7.52 0.51 -1.89
N GLU A 85 7.21 -0.53 -1.14
CA GLU A 85 7.06 -1.88 -1.66
C GLU A 85 5.95 -2.63 -0.95
N LEU A 86 5.38 -3.62 -1.62
CA LEU A 86 4.37 -4.53 -1.07
C LEU A 86 4.39 -5.87 -1.82
N SER A 87 3.68 -6.85 -1.28
CA SER A 87 3.40 -8.11 -1.96
C SER A 87 1.93 -8.19 -2.38
N GLU A 88 1.68 -8.81 -3.52
CA GLU A 88 0.34 -9.30 -3.88
C GLU A 88 -0.05 -10.44 -2.93
N VAL A 89 -1.28 -10.43 -2.44
CA VAL A 89 -1.86 -11.47 -1.58
C VAL A 89 -3.17 -11.94 -2.20
N GLU A 90 -3.29 -13.23 -2.49
CA GLU A 90 -4.49 -13.85 -3.07
C GLU A 90 -5.02 -13.13 -4.34
N GLY A 91 -4.11 -12.66 -5.20
CA GLY A 91 -4.47 -11.93 -6.42
C GLY A 91 -4.86 -10.47 -6.20
N GLN A 92 -4.71 -9.95 -4.98
CA GLN A 92 -5.01 -8.57 -4.66
C GLN A 92 -3.74 -7.76 -4.38
N ILE A 93 -3.69 -6.55 -4.90
CA ILE A 93 -2.62 -5.59 -4.68
C ILE A 93 -3.24 -4.34 -4.08
N THR A 94 -3.00 -4.12 -2.78
CA THR A 94 -3.62 -3.02 -2.03
C THR A 94 -2.58 -2.17 -1.33
N PRO A 95 -2.15 -1.05 -1.94
CA PRO A 95 -1.21 -0.13 -1.31
C PRO A 95 -1.75 0.42 0.02
N PRO A 96 -0.92 0.52 1.08
CA PRO A 96 -1.40 0.95 2.40
C PRO A 96 -1.58 2.46 2.53
N GLY A 97 -1.00 3.26 1.61
CA GLY A 97 -0.99 4.73 1.72
C GLY A 97 -1.27 5.44 0.40
N PHE A 98 -1.58 6.74 0.49
CA PHE A 98 -2.04 7.56 -0.63
C PHE A 98 -1.01 8.60 -1.08
N THR A 99 0.23 8.53 -0.58
CA THR A 99 1.29 9.51 -0.87
C THR A 99 2.52 8.89 -1.52
N SER A 100 2.56 7.57 -1.66
CA SER A 100 3.68 6.81 -2.23
C SER A 100 3.26 5.99 -3.44
N ALA A 101 4.21 5.68 -4.31
CA ALA A 101 4.14 4.58 -5.26
C ALA A 101 4.73 3.32 -4.63
N TYR A 102 4.34 2.13 -5.11
CA TYR A 102 4.76 0.86 -4.50
C TYR A 102 5.20 -0.15 -5.54
N LEU A 103 6.37 -0.73 -5.35
CA LEU A 103 6.83 -1.92 -6.07
C LEU A 103 6.03 -3.15 -5.64
N VAL A 104 5.65 -4.01 -6.58
CA VAL A 104 5.02 -5.30 -6.30
C VAL A 104 6.08 -6.39 -6.38
N ARG A 105 6.78 -6.64 -5.24
CA ARG A 105 8.03 -7.46 -5.21
C ARG A 105 7.85 -8.93 -5.57
N ASN A 106 6.68 -9.53 -5.32
CA ASN A 106 6.43 -10.94 -5.63
C ASN A 106 5.74 -11.17 -6.98
N ARG A 107 5.56 -10.10 -7.78
CA ARG A 107 4.95 -10.20 -9.12
C ARG A 107 5.96 -10.00 -10.24
N GLY A 108 6.99 -9.22 -10.01
CA GLY A 108 8.03 -8.92 -10.97
C GLY A 108 9.42 -8.92 -10.35
N VAL A 109 10.33 -8.15 -10.95
CA VAL A 109 11.70 -7.95 -10.47
C VAL A 109 11.85 -6.58 -9.83
N MET A 110 12.90 -6.40 -9.03
CA MET A 110 13.28 -5.09 -8.49
C MET A 110 13.94 -4.23 -9.57
N PRO A 111 13.90 -2.88 -9.49
CA PRO A 111 14.48 -2.00 -10.51
C PRO A 111 15.94 -2.29 -10.84
N ALA A 112 16.75 -2.71 -9.87
CA ALA A 112 18.15 -3.11 -10.08
C ALA A 112 18.29 -4.36 -10.97
N GLU A 113 17.26 -5.20 -11.05
CA GLU A 113 17.19 -6.45 -11.80
C GLU A 113 16.31 -6.31 -13.06
N ALA A 114 16.04 -5.08 -13.51
CA ALA A 114 15.12 -4.82 -14.62
C ALA A 114 15.48 -5.56 -15.92
N ALA A 115 16.77 -5.85 -16.14
CA ALA A 115 17.24 -6.65 -17.27
C ALA A 115 16.70 -8.11 -17.26
N GLU A 116 16.22 -8.60 -16.14
CA GLU A 116 15.76 -9.98 -15.96
C GLU A 116 14.24 -10.12 -16.10
N GLY A 117 13.48 -9.00 -16.08
CA GLY A 117 12.03 -9.08 -16.14
C GLY A 117 11.32 -7.74 -16.11
N THR A 118 10.04 -7.78 -15.70
CA THR A 118 9.18 -6.61 -15.59
C THR A 118 9.18 -6.08 -14.17
N VAL A 119 9.37 -4.77 -14.03
CA VAL A 119 9.13 -4.01 -12.78
C VAL A 119 7.68 -3.59 -12.75
N TYR A 120 6.96 -3.91 -11.67
CA TYR A 120 5.57 -3.49 -11.46
C TYR A 120 5.49 -2.44 -10.38
N VAL A 121 4.84 -1.31 -10.70
CA VAL A 121 4.57 -0.23 -9.76
C VAL A 121 3.07 0.03 -9.69
N VAL A 122 2.54 0.13 -8.50
CA VAL A 122 1.15 0.46 -8.24
C VAL A 122 1.03 1.69 -7.35
N MET A 123 -0.04 2.45 -7.51
CA MET A 123 -0.30 3.63 -6.68
C MET A 123 -1.80 3.94 -6.65
N HIS A 124 -2.23 4.64 -5.61
CA HIS A 124 -3.59 5.13 -5.54
C HIS A 124 -3.81 6.37 -6.40
N SER A 125 -4.98 6.42 -7.04
CA SER A 125 -5.66 7.65 -7.42
C SER A 125 -6.91 7.82 -6.57
N LEU A 126 -7.26 9.05 -6.25
CA LEU A 126 -8.37 9.36 -5.35
C LEU A 126 -9.46 10.13 -6.08
N ARG A 127 -10.72 9.92 -5.66
CA ARG A 127 -11.92 10.59 -6.14
C ARG A 127 -12.34 11.72 -5.20
N ASN A 128 -13.39 12.45 -5.57
CA ASN A 128 -14.02 13.47 -4.74
C ASN A 128 -13.06 14.57 -4.26
N GLY A 129 -12.12 14.97 -5.12
CA GLY A 129 -11.15 16.03 -4.82
C GLY A 129 -9.92 15.58 -4.04
N GLY A 130 -9.84 14.32 -3.60
CA GLY A 130 -8.62 13.75 -3.04
C GLY A 130 -7.53 13.61 -4.12
N VAL A 131 -6.27 13.66 -3.73
CA VAL A 131 -5.11 13.57 -4.64
C VAL A 131 -4.14 12.51 -4.15
N GLY A 132 -4.12 11.38 -4.85
CA GLY A 132 -3.06 10.38 -4.75
C GLY A 132 -2.06 10.52 -5.90
N PRO A 133 -0.92 9.79 -5.86
CA PRO A 133 0.11 9.87 -6.92
C PRO A 133 -0.46 9.55 -8.31
N GLY A 134 -1.34 8.57 -8.41
CA GLY A 134 -1.96 8.17 -9.67
C GLY A 134 -2.81 9.26 -10.33
N ASN A 135 -3.33 10.24 -9.58
CA ASN A 135 -4.09 11.36 -10.15
C ASN A 135 -3.23 12.27 -11.06
N ALA A 136 -1.90 12.25 -10.92
CA ALA A 136 -1.02 13.01 -11.79
C ALA A 136 -0.94 12.43 -13.21
N LEU A 137 -1.20 11.13 -13.38
CA LEU A 137 -0.92 10.40 -14.62
C LEU A 137 -2.00 10.59 -15.70
N PHE A 138 -3.21 11.00 -15.32
CA PHE A 138 -4.35 11.14 -16.26
C PHE A 138 -5.24 12.34 -15.90
N ASP A 139 -6.03 12.79 -16.85
CA ASP A 139 -7.08 13.79 -16.63
C ASP A 139 -8.37 13.09 -16.19
N ILE A 140 -8.92 13.49 -15.02
CA ILE A 140 -10.16 12.90 -14.49
C ILE A 140 -11.39 13.27 -15.37
N ALA A 141 -11.33 14.41 -16.06
CA ALA A 141 -12.48 14.90 -16.80
C ALA A 141 -12.84 14.03 -18.01
N ASP A 142 -11.84 13.49 -18.69
CA ASP A 142 -12.02 12.71 -19.91
C ASP A 142 -11.26 11.37 -19.93
N GLY A 143 -10.48 11.09 -18.88
CA GLY A 143 -9.70 9.86 -18.75
C GLY A 143 -8.45 9.82 -19.63
N SER A 144 -8.09 10.91 -20.29
CA SER A 144 -6.91 10.97 -21.14
C SER A 144 -5.62 10.94 -20.32
N SER A 145 -4.55 10.38 -20.89
CA SER A 145 -3.24 10.39 -20.27
C SER A 145 -2.65 11.80 -20.27
N ARG A 146 -2.01 12.15 -19.16
CA ARG A 146 -1.14 13.32 -19.05
C ARG A 146 0.33 13.00 -19.33
N VAL A 147 0.68 11.72 -19.31
CA VAL A 147 2.01 11.22 -19.64
C VAL A 147 2.02 10.81 -21.10
N ALA A 148 2.86 11.41 -21.92
CA ALA A 148 2.92 11.09 -23.34
C ALA A 148 3.81 9.88 -23.65
N VAL A 149 3.55 9.21 -24.76
CA VAL A 149 4.51 8.25 -25.32
C VAL A 149 5.84 8.98 -25.61
N GLY A 150 6.94 8.41 -25.10
CA GLY A 150 8.28 9.02 -25.18
C GLY A 150 8.71 9.79 -23.92
N ASP A 151 7.79 10.06 -22.97
CA ASP A 151 8.14 10.65 -21.68
C ASP A 151 9.00 9.68 -20.86
N THR A 152 9.77 10.24 -19.91
CA THR A 152 10.59 9.45 -19.00
C THR A 152 9.88 9.27 -17.65
N ILE A 153 9.93 8.06 -17.14
CA ILE A 153 9.59 7.70 -15.76
C ILE A 153 10.84 7.13 -15.11
N SER A 154 11.19 7.58 -13.91
CA SER A 154 12.31 7.03 -13.13
C SER A 154 11.78 6.24 -11.92
N VAL A 155 12.29 5.04 -11.72
CA VAL A 155 11.94 4.17 -10.58
C VAL A 155 13.23 3.75 -9.89
N SER A 156 13.46 4.26 -8.67
CA SER A 156 14.71 4.01 -7.92
C SER A 156 15.96 4.37 -8.71
N GLY A 157 15.92 5.48 -9.49
CA GLY A 157 17.02 5.95 -10.32
C GLY A 157 17.23 5.18 -11.63
N VAL A 158 16.36 4.24 -11.97
CA VAL A 158 16.34 3.56 -13.28
C VAL A 158 15.32 4.23 -14.18
N ASP A 159 15.76 4.71 -15.35
CA ASP A 159 14.94 5.45 -16.29
C ASP A 159 14.27 4.53 -17.31
N TYR A 160 12.98 4.81 -17.55
CA TYR A 160 12.14 4.11 -18.50
C TYR A 160 11.45 5.12 -19.42
N ARG A 161 11.38 4.81 -20.72
CA ARG A 161 10.65 5.59 -21.71
C ARG A 161 9.27 4.99 -21.91
N VAL A 162 8.22 5.78 -21.77
CA VAL A 162 6.84 5.36 -21.99
C VAL A 162 6.63 4.94 -23.45
N GLU A 163 6.10 3.74 -23.65
CA GLU A 163 5.81 3.18 -24.97
C GLU A 163 4.30 3.17 -25.27
N SER A 164 3.49 2.89 -24.25
CA SER A 164 2.04 2.86 -24.42
C SER A 164 1.30 3.13 -23.11
N GLN A 165 0.02 3.42 -23.27
CA GLN A 165 -0.93 3.61 -22.19
C GLN A 165 -2.28 3.03 -22.56
N GLU A 166 -2.98 2.43 -21.60
CA GLU A 166 -4.25 1.77 -21.83
C GLU A 166 -5.18 1.92 -20.62
N VAL A 167 -6.48 1.97 -20.91
CA VAL A 167 -7.54 1.87 -19.89
C VAL A 167 -8.09 0.45 -19.92
N ILE A 168 -7.93 -0.29 -18.83
CA ILE A 168 -8.32 -1.69 -18.70
C ILE A 168 -9.35 -1.85 -17.59
N GLY A 169 -10.44 -2.55 -17.87
CA GLY A 169 -11.46 -2.86 -16.87
C GLY A 169 -10.88 -3.65 -15.67
N LYS A 170 -11.29 -3.31 -14.44
CA LYS A 170 -10.79 -4.00 -13.23
C LYS A 170 -11.02 -5.51 -13.25
N LYS A 171 -12.11 -5.97 -13.89
CA LYS A 171 -12.42 -7.40 -14.03
C LYS A 171 -11.58 -8.08 -15.11
N GLU A 172 -11.09 -7.32 -16.07
CA GLU A 172 -10.27 -7.80 -17.18
C GLU A 172 -8.79 -7.87 -16.81
N LEU A 173 -8.28 -6.86 -16.11
CA LEU A 173 -6.87 -6.71 -15.78
C LEU A 173 -6.21 -7.98 -15.22
N PRO A 174 -6.82 -8.76 -14.30
CA PRO A 174 -6.20 -9.98 -13.78
C PRO A 174 -5.90 -11.06 -14.84
N THR A 175 -6.60 -11.04 -15.98
CA THR A 175 -6.46 -12.05 -17.07
C THR A 175 -5.64 -11.54 -18.25
N ARG A 176 -5.12 -10.31 -18.19
CA ARG A 176 -4.31 -9.69 -19.25
C ARG A 176 -2.87 -10.21 -19.19
N GLU A 177 -2.59 -11.28 -19.93
CA GLU A 177 -1.24 -11.87 -20.00
C GLU A 177 -0.19 -10.89 -20.52
N ASP A 178 -0.55 -10.02 -21.45
CA ASP A 178 0.31 -8.97 -22.00
C ASP A 178 0.74 -7.93 -20.94
N VAL A 179 -0.08 -7.69 -19.91
CA VAL A 179 0.28 -6.85 -18.77
C VAL A 179 1.15 -7.62 -17.79
N TRP A 180 0.79 -8.88 -17.46
CA TRP A 180 1.40 -9.63 -16.36
C TRP A 180 2.53 -10.59 -16.77
N SER A 181 2.84 -10.74 -18.06
CA SER A 181 3.99 -11.53 -18.50
C SER A 181 5.31 -10.86 -18.10
N SER A 182 6.30 -11.65 -17.68
CA SER A 182 7.63 -11.14 -17.44
C SER A 182 8.34 -10.83 -18.75
N THR A 183 8.75 -9.58 -18.93
CA THR A 183 9.49 -9.10 -20.10
C THR A 183 10.70 -8.30 -19.61
N PRO A 184 11.93 -8.60 -20.07
CA PRO A 184 13.13 -7.85 -19.72
C PRO A 184 12.99 -6.34 -20.00
N ASP A 185 13.59 -5.54 -19.12
CA ASP A 185 13.68 -4.08 -19.24
C ASP A 185 12.32 -3.35 -19.23
N ARG A 186 11.22 -4.02 -18.90
CA ARG A 186 9.88 -3.45 -18.90
C ARG A 186 9.48 -2.89 -17.53
N LEU A 187 8.82 -1.72 -17.55
CA LEU A 187 8.08 -1.15 -16.44
C LEU A 187 6.59 -1.17 -16.75
N VAL A 188 5.78 -1.59 -15.80
CA VAL A 188 4.31 -1.46 -15.83
C VAL A 188 3.87 -0.65 -14.60
N VAL A 189 3.18 0.46 -14.85
CA VAL A 189 2.60 1.31 -13.79
C VAL A 189 1.09 1.21 -13.84
N ILE A 190 0.46 0.91 -12.69
CA ILE A 190 -0.98 0.69 -12.60
C ILE A 190 -1.59 1.58 -11.52
N THR A 191 -2.67 2.26 -11.86
CA THR A 191 -3.49 3.00 -10.90
C THR A 191 -4.98 2.86 -11.26
N CYS A 192 -5.87 3.16 -10.31
CA CYS A 192 -7.31 3.23 -10.61
C CYS A 192 -7.61 4.44 -11.51
N LEU A 193 -8.38 4.27 -12.58
CA LEU A 193 -8.89 5.41 -13.37
C LEU A 193 -10.13 5.98 -12.67
N GLN A 194 -10.02 7.18 -12.12
CA GLN A 194 -11.14 7.88 -11.49
C GLN A 194 -12.02 8.57 -12.53
N SER A 195 -13.29 8.74 -12.20
CA SER A 195 -14.25 9.45 -13.04
C SER A 195 -14.75 10.75 -12.39
N PRO A 196 -15.22 11.72 -13.20
CA PRO A 196 -15.66 13.02 -12.69
C PRO A 196 -16.93 12.93 -11.83
N ASP A 197 -17.72 11.87 -11.96
CA ASP A 197 -18.94 11.68 -11.15
C ASP A 197 -18.69 11.19 -9.72
N GLY A 198 -17.41 10.94 -9.37
CA GLY A 198 -16.99 10.52 -8.03
C GLY A 198 -17.41 9.12 -7.63
N LYS A 199 -17.95 8.31 -8.54
CA LYS A 199 -18.28 6.90 -8.28
C LYS A 199 -17.01 6.05 -8.12
N PRO A 200 -17.12 4.86 -7.50
CA PRO A 200 -16.01 3.91 -7.47
C PRO A 200 -15.50 3.58 -8.87
N SER A 201 -14.19 3.60 -9.03
CA SER A 201 -13.53 3.28 -10.31
C SER A 201 -13.83 1.85 -10.72
N THR A 202 -14.18 1.66 -12.00
CA THR A 202 -14.38 0.34 -12.63
C THR A 202 -13.24 -0.07 -13.54
N SER A 203 -12.26 0.83 -13.76
CA SER A 203 -11.14 0.62 -14.66
C SER A 203 -9.82 1.02 -14.01
N ASN A 204 -8.73 0.50 -14.56
CA ASN A 204 -7.37 0.91 -14.23
C ASN A 204 -6.78 1.69 -15.40
N PHE A 205 -5.92 2.64 -15.09
CA PHE A 205 -5.01 3.28 -16.02
C PHE A 205 -3.66 2.57 -15.92
N VAL A 206 -3.17 2.08 -17.06
CA VAL A 206 -1.94 1.30 -17.17
C VAL A 206 -0.98 2.00 -18.10
N LEU A 207 0.26 2.22 -17.65
CA LEU A 207 1.37 2.66 -18.48
C LEU A 207 2.36 1.51 -18.65
N ILE A 208 2.87 1.34 -19.87
CA ILE A 208 3.96 0.43 -20.20
C ILE A 208 5.14 1.26 -20.69
N ALA A 209 6.31 0.99 -20.14
CA ALA A 209 7.53 1.70 -20.47
C ALA A 209 8.70 0.72 -20.59
N GLN A 210 9.71 1.07 -21.38
CA GLN A 210 10.92 0.31 -21.61
C GLN A 210 12.12 1.03 -21.02
N ARG A 211 13.02 0.29 -20.33
CA ARG A 211 14.22 0.85 -19.75
C ARG A 211 15.10 1.48 -20.82
N THR A 212 15.55 2.69 -20.56
CA THR A 212 16.54 3.35 -21.43
C THR A 212 17.91 2.77 -21.13
N GLN A 213 18.58 2.24 -22.17
CA GLN A 213 19.98 1.84 -22.03
C GLN A 213 20.82 3.11 -21.86
N GLN A 214 21.63 3.16 -20.81
CA GLN A 214 22.64 4.19 -20.61
C GLN A 214 23.89 3.88 -21.41
#